data_313e4a67008d0f9fdb86896127f2a00f
#
_entry.id   313e4a67008d0f9fdb86896127f2a00f
#
_cell.length_a   1.000
_cell.length_b   1.000
_cell.length_c   1.000
_cell.angle_alpha   90.00
_cell.angle_beta   90.00
_cell.angle_gamma   90.00
#
_symmetry.space_group_name_H-M   'P 1'
#
loop_
_entity.id
_entity.type
_entity.pdbx_description
1 polymer ?
#
loop_
_entity_poly.entity_id
_entity_poly.type
_entity_poly.pdbx_seq_one_letter_code
_entity_poly.pdbx_strand_id
1 'polypeptide(L)'
;LLLLPVFLLRQNNLVRDYWHKRFKHILVDEYQDTNRTQYELIKLITAGNTPPNKFCEWNDRSIFVVGDADQSIYSFRAADFRILIGFQEDFKNASNNDQNASLVKLEENYRSSSNILNAANSLIENNTERIDKVLRPTKDEGELLKLLSCDDEISEAEAITTKLRTLNNYNNQPIWKNFAILYRTRAQSRVLE
;
A
#
# COMPACT_ATOMS: atom_id res chain seq x y z
N LEU A 1 -8.80 20.03 -5.53
CA LEU A 1 -7.42 20.46 -5.83
C LEU A 1 -6.79 19.60 -6.92
N LEU A 2 -6.84 18.26 -6.90
CA LEU A 2 -6.19 17.38 -7.90
C LEU A 2 -6.80 17.47 -9.31
N LEU A 3 -8.07 17.79 -9.45
CA LEU A 3 -8.74 17.90 -10.76
C LEU A 3 -8.18 19.03 -11.63
N LEU A 4 -7.78 20.15 -11.04
CA LEU A 4 -7.23 21.29 -11.78
C LEU A 4 -5.92 20.95 -12.51
N PRO A 5 -4.91 20.35 -11.86
CA PRO A 5 -3.71 19.88 -12.57
C PRO A 5 -4.01 18.87 -13.66
N VAL A 6 -4.91 17.91 -13.42
CA VAL A 6 -5.31 16.92 -14.44
C VAL A 6 -5.92 17.61 -15.65
N PHE A 7 -6.85 18.55 -15.45
CA PHE A 7 -7.47 19.30 -16.50
C PHE A 7 -6.45 20.14 -17.30
N LEU A 8 -5.58 20.87 -16.58
CA LEU A 8 -4.54 21.71 -17.18
C LEU A 8 -3.57 20.88 -18.04
N LEU A 9 -3.06 19.78 -17.49
CA LEU A 9 -2.12 18.91 -18.21
C LEU A 9 -2.76 18.18 -19.38
N ARG A 10 -4.07 17.91 -19.33
CA ARG A 10 -4.81 17.29 -20.43
C ARG A 10 -5.01 18.25 -21.59
N GLN A 11 -5.29 19.53 -21.31
CA GLN A 11 -5.63 20.50 -22.34
C GLN A 11 -4.44 21.32 -22.85
N ASN A 12 -3.38 21.48 -22.07
CA ASN A 12 -2.27 22.36 -22.42
C ASN A 12 -0.97 21.59 -22.63
N ASN A 13 -0.63 21.39 -23.91
CA ASN A 13 0.59 20.67 -24.30
C ASN A 13 1.86 21.37 -23.79
N LEU A 14 1.92 22.72 -23.84
CA LEU A 14 3.12 23.47 -23.41
C LEU A 14 3.41 23.27 -21.94
N VAL A 15 2.36 23.30 -21.10
CA VAL A 15 2.50 23.04 -19.65
C VAL A 15 2.92 21.60 -19.42
N ARG A 16 2.31 20.64 -20.13
CA ARG A 16 2.67 19.23 -20.00
C ARG A 16 4.12 18.99 -20.42
N ASP A 17 4.56 19.53 -21.56
CA ASP A 17 5.93 19.39 -22.07
C ASP A 17 6.95 20.02 -21.11
N TYR A 18 6.61 21.14 -20.47
CA TYR A 18 7.44 21.75 -19.44
C TYR A 18 7.67 20.76 -18.27
N TRP A 19 6.61 20.13 -17.78
CA TRP A 19 6.73 19.18 -16.67
C TRP A 19 7.41 17.87 -17.10
N HIS A 20 7.19 17.38 -18.32
CA HIS A 20 7.88 16.23 -18.88
C HIS A 20 9.40 16.43 -18.97
N LYS A 21 9.85 17.64 -19.32
CA LYS A 21 11.28 17.96 -19.34
C LYS A 21 11.87 18.04 -17.93
N ARG A 22 11.09 18.43 -16.97
CA ARG A 22 11.52 18.64 -15.59
C ARG A 22 11.50 17.35 -14.77
N PHE A 23 10.49 16.52 -14.96
CA PHE A 23 10.30 15.25 -14.26
C PHE A 23 10.47 14.09 -15.23
N LYS A 24 11.69 13.58 -15.31
CA LYS A 24 12.01 12.44 -16.18
C LYS A 24 11.72 11.10 -15.50
N HIS A 25 11.87 11.05 -14.20
CA HIS A 25 11.68 9.84 -13.39
C HIS A 25 10.57 10.07 -12.39
N ILE A 26 9.53 9.26 -12.47
CA ILE A 26 8.37 9.31 -11.57
C ILE A 26 8.44 8.08 -10.67
N LEU A 27 8.47 8.33 -9.36
CA LEU A 27 8.44 7.28 -8.34
C LEU A 27 7.18 7.47 -7.52
N VAL A 28 6.40 6.40 -7.38
CA VAL A 28 5.15 6.42 -6.62
C VAL A 28 5.18 5.31 -5.59
N ASP A 29 5.01 5.68 -4.33
CA ASP A 29 4.90 4.76 -3.21
C ASP A 29 3.43 4.55 -2.84
N GLU A 30 3.12 3.45 -2.15
CA GLU A 30 1.77 3.08 -1.71
C GLU A 30 0.73 3.14 -2.87
N TYR A 31 1.13 2.64 -4.03
CA TYR A 31 0.35 2.80 -5.26
C TYR A 31 -1.03 2.15 -5.19
N GLN A 32 -1.25 1.15 -4.33
CA GLN A 32 -2.54 0.53 -4.08
C GLN A 32 -3.59 1.49 -3.50
N ASP A 33 -3.15 2.60 -2.89
CA ASP A 33 -4.03 3.61 -2.30
C ASP A 33 -4.34 4.76 -3.27
N THR A 34 -3.96 4.60 -4.53
CA THR A 34 -4.20 5.57 -5.60
C THR A 34 -5.67 5.55 -6.03
N ASN A 35 -6.28 6.73 -6.14
CA ASN A 35 -7.59 6.88 -6.75
C ASN A 35 -7.48 7.24 -8.24
N ARG A 36 -8.61 7.18 -8.97
CA ARG A 36 -8.68 7.46 -10.40
C ARG A 36 -8.12 8.83 -10.80
N THR A 37 -8.34 9.87 -10.00
CA THR A 37 -7.83 11.22 -10.30
C THR A 37 -6.32 11.30 -10.14
N GLN A 38 -5.78 10.65 -9.11
CA GLN A 38 -4.33 10.53 -8.90
C GLN A 38 -3.68 9.72 -10.02
N TYR A 39 -4.28 8.60 -10.39
CA TYR A 39 -3.84 7.79 -11.53
C TYR A 39 -3.76 8.61 -12.82
N GLU A 40 -4.81 9.36 -13.15
CA GLU A 40 -4.83 10.23 -14.33
C GLU A 40 -3.72 11.30 -14.28
N LEU A 41 -3.45 11.88 -13.12
CA LEU A 41 -2.36 12.82 -12.94
C LEU A 41 -1.01 12.17 -13.21
N ILE A 42 -0.75 11.00 -12.62
CA ILE A 42 0.47 10.23 -12.81
C ILE A 42 0.65 9.89 -14.28
N LYS A 43 -0.40 9.41 -14.94
CA LYS A 43 -0.40 9.07 -16.36
C LYS A 43 -0.06 10.27 -17.24
N LEU A 44 -0.67 11.43 -16.99
CA LEU A 44 -0.43 12.66 -17.77
C LEU A 44 1.00 13.16 -17.58
N ILE A 45 1.56 13.10 -16.38
CA ILE A 45 2.94 13.51 -16.12
C ILE A 45 3.94 12.50 -16.71
N THR A 46 3.58 11.22 -16.78
CA THR A 46 4.46 10.16 -17.27
C THR A 46 4.39 10.01 -18.79
N ALA A 47 3.20 9.71 -19.30
CA ALA A 47 2.95 9.34 -20.70
C ALA A 47 2.25 10.43 -21.53
N GLY A 48 1.66 11.42 -20.89
CA GLY A 48 0.87 12.45 -21.54
C GLY A 48 -0.52 11.98 -21.94
N ASN A 49 -1.03 12.48 -23.07
CA ASN A 49 -2.34 12.08 -23.60
C ASN A 49 -2.30 10.76 -24.38
N THR A 50 -1.12 10.27 -24.70
CA THR A 50 -0.96 8.97 -25.36
C THR A 50 -1.26 7.85 -24.35
N PRO A 51 -2.00 6.80 -24.73
CA PRO A 51 -2.14 5.64 -23.89
C PRO A 51 -0.76 5.10 -23.48
N PRO A 52 -0.52 4.79 -22.20
CA PRO A 52 0.80 4.39 -21.73
C PRO A 52 1.38 3.18 -22.47
N ASN A 53 0.52 2.22 -22.85
CA ASN A 53 0.89 1.02 -23.63
C ASN A 53 1.29 1.32 -25.08
N LYS A 54 1.05 2.54 -25.58
CA LYS A 54 1.49 3.04 -26.89
C LYS A 54 2.63 4.04 -26.81
N PHE A 55 3.12 4.29 -25.62
CA PHE A 55 4.20 5.21 -25.38
C PHE A 55 5.53 4.53 -25.72
N CYS A 56 5.94 4.66 -26.97
CA CYS A 56 7.13 4.01 -27.52
C CYS A 56 8.44 4.71 -27.17
N GLU A 57 8.39 5.94 -26.64
CA GLU A 57 9.57 6.78 -26.44
C GLU A 57 9.79 7.12 -24.97
N TRP A 58 10.25 6.12 -24.22
CA TRP A 58 10.73 6.32 -22.85
C TRP A 58 12.11 7.00 -22.78
N ASN A 59 12.53 7.67 -23.86
CA ASN A 59 13.83 8.33 -23.96
C ASN A 59 14.13 9.16 -22.71
N ASP A 60 15.04 8.65 -21.87
CA ASP A 60 15.43 9.24 -20.58
C ASP A 60 14.29 9.41 -19.56
N ARG A 61 13.18 8.70 -19.69
CA ARG A 61 12.04 8.80 -18.77
C ARG A 61 11.68 7.44 -18.21
N SER A 62 11.19 7.42 -16.99
CA SER A 62 10.74 6.18 -16.36
C SER A 62 9.63 6.42 -15.35
N ILE A 63 8.85 5.37 -15.10
CA ILE A 63 7.95 5.30 -13.96
C ILE A 63 8.32 4.06 -13.13
N PHE A 64 8.34 4.22 -11.83
CA PHE A 64 8.54 3.15 -10.87
C PHE A 64 7.48 3.26 -9.78
N VAL A 65 6.75 2.18 -9.54
CA VAL A 65 5.71 2.14 -8.53
C VAL A 65 6.00 1.06 -7.51
N VAL A 66 5.70 1.34 -6.25
CA VAL A 66 5.77 0.39 -5.15
C VAL A 66 4.40 0.32 -4.51
N GLY A 67 3.96 -0.86 -4.16
CA GLY A 67 2.68 -1.06 -3.50
C GLY A 67 2.38 -2.53 -3.23
N ASP A 68 1.35 -2.74 -2.45
CA ASP A 68 0.86 -4.05 -2.09
C ASP A 68 -0.68 -4.06 -2.16
N ALA A 69 -1.24 -4.73 -3.17
CA ALA A 69 -2.69 -4.80 -3.38
C ALA A 69 -3.43 -5.33 -2.14
N ASP A 70 -2.81 -6.27 -1.41
CA ASP A 70 -3.36 -6.87 -0.20
C ASP A 70 -3.40 -5.89 1.00
N GLN A 71 -2.69 -4.76 0.93
CA GLN A 71 -2.67 -3.72 1.97
C GLN A 71 -3.54 -2.50 1.64
N SER A 72 -4.35 -2.56 0.59
CA SER A 72 -5.26 -1.46 0.25
C SER A 72 -6.39 -1.33 1.29
N ILE A 73 -6.33 -0.29 2.10
CA ILE A 73 -7.29 -0.02 3.19
C ILE A 73 -8.05 1.30 3.03
N TYR A 74 -7.80 2.06 1.94
CA TYR A 74 -8.38 3.39 1.72
C TYR A 74 -9.49 3.42 0.66
N SER A 75 -10.25 2.33 0.50
CA SER A 75 -11.41 2.28 -0.41
C SER A 75 -12.45 3.37 -0.12
N PHE A 76 -12.63 3.76 1.16
CA PHE A 76 -13.50 4.87 1.57
C PHE A 76 -13.03 6.25 1.09
N ARG A 77 -11.79 6.37 0.61
CA ARG A 77 -11.24 7.55 -0.09
C ARG A 77 -11.20 7.36 -1.61
N ALA A 78 -11.97 6.42 -2.13
CA ALA A 78 -12.00 6.03 -3.54
C ALA A 78 -10.66 5.50 -4.09
N ALA A 79 -9.79 4.95 -3.22
CA ALA A 79 -8.66 4.17 -3.66
C ALA A 79 -9.14 2.90 -4.39
N ASP A 80 -8.44 2.54 -5.46
CA ASP A 80 -8.77 1.38 -6.29
C ASP A 80 -7.49 0.56 -6.53
N PHE A 81 -7.30 -0.50 -5.74
CA PHE A 81 -6.12 -1.36 -5.83
C PHE A 81 -5.94 -2.03 -7.19
N ARG A 82 -7.02 -2.11 -8.00
CA ARG A 82 -6.96 -2.64 -9.37
C ARG A 82 -6.08 -1.78 -10.29
N ILE A 83 -5.86 -0.51 -9.92
CA ILE A 83 -4.88 0.37 -10.59
C ILE A 83 -3.47 -0.21 -10.46
N LEU A 84 -3.11 -0.75 -9.29
CA LEU A 84 -1.81 -1.42 -9.09
C LEU A 84 -1.74 -2.73 -9.89
N ILE A 85 -2.79 -3.56 -9.84
CA ILE A 85 -2.84 -4.82 -10.58
C ILE A 85 -2.73 -4.58 -12.10
N GLY A 86 -3.42 -3.55 -12.61
CA GLY A 86 -3.41 -3.19 -14.02
C GLY A 86 -2.16 -2.45 -14.49
N PHE A 87 -1.25 -2.08 -13.60
CA PHE A 87 -0.10 -1.24 -13.93
C PHE A 87 0.76 -1.80 -15.07
N GLN A 88 1.04 -3.10 -15.07
CA GLN A 88 1.86 -3.72 -16.11
C GLN A 88 1.21 -3.62 -17.50
N GLU A 89 -0.11 -3.77 -17.58
CA GLU A 89 -0.83 -3.64 -18.85
C GLU A 89 -0.90 -2.19 -19.31
N ASP A 90 -1.10 -1.26 -18.37
CA ASP A 90 -1.22 0.16 -18.67
C ASP A 90 0.10 0.78 -19.16
N PHE A 91 1.24 0.34 -18.61
CA PHE A 91 2.58 0.90 -18.89
C PHE A 91 3.47 -0.06 -19.69
N LYS A 92 2.89 -1.05 -20.32
CA LYS A 92 3.59 -1.99 -21.20
C LYS A 92 4.22 -1.28 -22.38
N ASN A 93 5.49 -1.51 -22.64
CA ASN A 93 6.17 -0.97 -23.80
C ASN A 93 5.78 -1.78 -25.05
N ALA A 94 5.09 -1.16 -26.00
CA ALA A 94 4.59 -1.84 -27.19
C ALA A 94 5.69 -2.17 -28.23
N SER A 95 6.90 -1.62 -28.09
CA SER A 95 7.95 -1.75 -29.11
C SER A 95 8.97 -2.85 -28.85
N ASN A 96 9.02 -3.43 -27.68
CA ASN A 96 9.93 -4.52 -27.38
C ASN A 96 9.18 -5.78 -27.02
N ASN A 97 9.53 -6.88 -27.68
CA ASN A 97 9.25 -8.26 -27.20
C ASN A 97 9.86 -8.54 -25.82
N ASP A 98 10.51 -7.54 -25.21
CA ASP A 98 10.93 -7.57 -23.84
C ASP A 98 9.72 -7.42 -22.92
N GLN A 99 9.39 -8.52 -22.29
CA GLN A 99 8.39 -8.64 -21.20
C GLN A 99 8.78 -7.84 -19.94
N ASN A 100 9.53 -6.78 -20.08
CA ASN A 100 10.27 -6.09 -19.03
C ASN A 100 9.63 -4.79 -18.54
N ALA A 101 8.34 -4.78 -18.28
CA ALA A 101 7.92 -4.12 -17.04
C ALA A 101 8.31 -5.12 -15.95
N SER A 102 9.47 -4.96 -15.33
CA SER A 102 9.97 -5.95 -14.38
C SER A 102 9.14 -5.85 -13.11
N LEU A 103 8.24 -6.80 -12.90
CA LEU A 103 7.62 -6.99 -11.61
C LEU A 103 8.62 -7.67 -10.68
N VAL A 104 9.04 -6.95 -9.65
CA VAL A 104 9.87 -7.50 -8.58
C VAL A 104 9.01 -7.72 -7.36
N LYS A 105 8.92 -8.96 -6.89
CA LYS A 105 8.21 -9.32 -5.66
C LYS A 105 9.19 -9.29 -4.49
N LEU A 106 8.90 -8.45 -3.50
CA LEU A 106 9.66 -8.40 -2.25
C LEU A 106 8.98 -9.34 -1.25
N GLU A 107 9.45 -10.57 -1.17
CA GLU A 107 8.84 -11.62 -0.34
C GLU A 107 9.50 -11.76 1.03
N GLU A 108 10.74 -11.31 1.19
CA GLU A 108 11.42 -11.36 2.48
C GLU A 108 10.91 -10.27 3.42
N ASN A 109 10.47 -10.67 4.60
CA ASN A 109 9.94 -9.77 5.61
C ASN A 109 10.89 -9.68 6.81
N TYR A 110 11.43 -8.49 7.02
CA TYR A 110 12.36 -8.14 8.10
C TYR A 110 11.66 -7.52 9.32
N ARG A 111 10.35 -7.32 9.26
CA ARG A 111 9.57 -6.63 10.30
C ARG A 111 9.05 -7.58 11.36
N SER A 112 8.37 -8.62 10.95
CA SER A 112 7.55 -9.48 11.81
C SER A 112 8.18 -10.84 12.03
N SER A 113 7.85 -11.48 13.18
CA SER A 113 8.18 -12.88 13.45
C SER A 113 7.38 -13.83 12.58
N SER A 114 7.81 -15.09 12.47
CA SER A 114 7.18 -16.07 11.58
C SER A 114 5.75 -16.42 12.00
N ASN A 115 5.44 -16.45 13.30
CA ASN A 115 4.07 -16.69 13.78
C ASN A 115 3.09 -15.62 13.28
N ILE A 116 3.49 -14.35 13.28
CA ILE A 116 2.67 -13.25 12.75
C ILE A 116 2.49 -13.39 11.24
N LEU A 117 3.57 -13.68 10.51
CA LEU A 117 3.51 -13.80 9.04
C LEU A 117 2.71 -15.00 8.58
N ASN A 118 2.82 -16.13 9.26
CA ASN A 118 2.03 -17.32 8.93
C ASN A 118 0.53 -17.05 9.07
N ALA A 119 0.12 -16.37 10.14
CA ALA A 119 -1.28 -16.00 10.31
C ALA A 119 -1.73 -14.97 9.25
N ALA A 120 -0.89 -13.98 8.93
CA ALA A 120 -1.19 -13.01 7.89
C ALA A 120 -1.30 -13.64 6.50
N ASN A 121 -0.38 -14.54 6.14
CA ASN A 121 -0.42 -15.28 4.88
C ASN A 121 -1.71 -16.12 4.78
N SER A 122 -2.06 -16.88 5.84
CA SER A 122 -3.28 -17.68 5.86
C SER A 122 -4.56 -16.84 5.73
N LEU A 123 -4.57 -15.64 6.33
CA LEU A 123 -5.71 -14.72 6.20
C LEU A 123 -5.84 -14.21 4.77
N ILE A 124 -4.73 -13.78 4.17
CA ILE A 124 -4.72 -13.12 2.87
C ILE A 124 -4.95 -14.09 1.71
N GLU A 125 -4.74 -15.38 1.87
CA GLU A 125 -5.06 -16.42 0.89
C GLU A 125 -6.55 -16.44 0.50
N ASN A 126 -7.43 -15.89 1.33
CA ASN A 126 -8.86 -15.75 1.01
C ASN A 126 -9.13 -14.65 -0.05
N ASN A 127 -8.19 -13.77 -0.35
CA ASN A 127 -8.34 -12.79 -1.39
C ASN A 127 -8.14 -13.42 -2.77
N THR A 128 -9.06 -13.17 -3.69
CA THR A 128 -9.04 -13.70 -5.06
C THR A 128 -8.41 -12.76 -6.07
N GLU A 129 -8.55 -11.44 -5.88
CA GLU A 129 -7.97 -10.42 -6.75
C GLU A 129 -6.65 -9.91 -6.16
N ARG A 130 -5.54 -10.60 -6.47
CA ARG A 130 -4.23 -10.26 -5.89
C ARG A 130 -3.07 -10.56 -6.83
N ILE A 131 -1.92 -9.98 -6.53
CA ILE A 131 -0.64 -10.42 -7.09
C ILE A 131 -0.09 -11.50 -6.15
N ASP A 132 -0.02 -12.73 -6.61
CA ASP A 132 0.44 -13.86 -5.80
C ASP A 132 1.83 -13.61 -5.26
N LYS A 133 1.94 -13.62 -3.93
CA LYS A 133 3.18 -13.58 -3.17
C LYS A 133 2.98 -14.28 -1.84
N VAL A 134 4.07 -14.77 -1.27
CA VAL A 134 4.09 -15.34 0.09
C VAL A 134 5.21 -14.63 0.86
N LEU A 135 4.84 -13.95 1.93
CA LEU A 135 5.81 -13.29 2.79
C LEU A 135 6.62 -14.33 3.58
N ARG A 136 7.93 -14.27 3.44
CA ARG A 136 8.88 -15.18 4.09
C ARG A 136 9.52 -14.49 5.28
N PRO A 137 9.42 -15.06 6.49
CA PRO A 137 10.05 -14.48 7.67
C PRO A 137 11.58 -14.58 7.60
N THR A 138 12.25 -13.51 8.00
CA THR A 138 13.71 -13.52 8.25
C THR A 138 14.02 -13.56 9.75
N LYS A 139 12.98 -13.44 10.61
CA LYS A 139 13.06 -13.51 12.06
C LYS A 139 12.56 -14.85 12.57
N ASP A 140 12.96 -15.17 13.82
CA ASP A 140 12.51 -16.36 14.55
C ASP A 140 10.99 -16.40 14.74
N GLU A 141 10.50 -17.51 15.29
CA GLU A 141 9.06 -17.74 15.48
C GLU A 141 8.35 -16.63 16.26
N GLY A 142 8.99 -16.11 17.31
CA GLY A 142 8.41 -15.12 18.20
C GLY A 142 7.31 -15.72 19.08
N GLU A 143 6.54 -14.85 19.73
CA GLU A 143 5.40 -15.28 20.55
C GLU A 143 4.23 -15.74 19.69
N LEU A 144 3.44 -16.66 20.23
CA LEU A 144 2.17 -17.08 19.64
C LEU A 144 1.15 -15.95 19.69
N LEU A 145 0.31 -15.89 18.66
CA LEU A 145 -0.86 -15.02 18.64
C LEU A 145 -1.84 -15.45 19.74
N LYS A 146 -2.44 -14.47 20.40
CA LYS A 146 -3.42 -14.70 21.48
C LYS A 146 -4.77 -14.14 21.04
N LEU A 147 -5.79 -14.98 21.12
CA LEU A 147 -7.17 -14.57 20.95
C LEU A 147 -7.78 -14.33 22.33
N LEU A 148 -8.34 -13.15 22.53
CA LEU A 148 -9.12 -12.80 23.72
C LEU A 148 -10.58 -12.72 23.28
N SER A 149 -11.45 -13.46 23.97
CA SER A 149 -12.90 -13.38 23.81
C SER A 149 -13.47 -12.72 25.07
N CYS A 150 -14.21 -11.65 24.90
CA CYS A 150 -14.82 -10.88 25.96
C CYS A 150 -16.34 -10.81 25.74
N ASP A 151 -17.11 -10.61 26.81
CA ASP A 151 -18.58 -10.60 26.74
C ASP A 151 -19.12 -9.28 26.17
N ASP A 152 -18.39 -8.18 26.38
CA ASP A 152 -18.75 -6.84 25.91
C ASP A 152 -17.52 -5.96 25.64
N GLU A 153 -17.76 -4.78 25.10
CA GLU A 153 -16.71 -3.81 24.77
C GLU A 153 -15.97 -3.24 25.99
N ILE A 154 -16.61 -3.23 27.17
CA ILE A 154 -16.00 -2.74 28.41
C ILE A 154 -14.99 -3.78 28.90
N SER A 155 -15.42 -5.03 28.98
CA SER A 155 -14.56 -6.15 29.34
C SER A 155 -13.38 -6.31 28.41
N GLU A 156 -13.58 -6.08 27.10
CA GLU A 156 -12.50 -6.05 26.10
C GLU A 156 -11.47 -4.95 26.41
N ALA A 157 -11.92 -3.72 26.66
CA ALA A 157 -11.05 -2.59 26.96
C ALA A 157 -10.26 -2.81 28.27
N GLU A 158 -10.90 -3.37 29.31
CA GLU A 158 -10.25 -3.70 30.58
C GLU A 158 -9.19 -4.80 30.40
N ALA A 159 -9.50 -5.85 29.64
CA ALA A 159 -8.57 -6.93 29.34
C ALA A 159 -7.34 -6.43 28.58
N ILE A 160 -7.53 -5.60 27.55
CA ILE A 160 -6.47 -4.96 26.77
C ILE A 160 -5.59 -4.08 27.66
N THR A 161 -6.21 -3.20 28.46
CA THR A 161 -5.51 -2.26 29.35
C THR A 161 -4.69 -3.01 30.40
N THR A 162 -5.26 -4.03 31.01
CA THR A 162 -4.57 -4.88 31.99
C THR A 162 -3.37 -5.59 31.35
N LYS A 163 -3.55 -6.11 30.14
CA LYS A 163 -2.46 -6.78 29.41
C LYS A 163 -1.33 -5.82 29.07
N LEU A 164 -1.66 -4.63 28.59
CA LEU A 164 -0.67 -3.61 28.26
C LEU A 164 0.13 -3.17 29.50
N ARG A 165 -0.56 -2.94 30.63
CA ARG A 165 0.10 -2.59 31.89
C ARG A 165 1.04 -3.70 32.36
N THR A 166 0.61 -4.97 32.28
CA THR A 166 1.44 -6.11 32.64
C THR A 166 2.69 -6.20 31.79
N LEU A 167 2.56 -6.07 30.46
CA LEU A 167 3.69 -6.12 29.54
C LEU A 167 4.65 -4.94 29.72
N ASN A 168 4.11 -3.77 30.04
CA ASN A 168 4.89 -2.55 30.17
C ASN A 168 5.68 -2.47 31.49
N ASN A 169 5.21 -3.13 32.55
CA ASN A 169 5.87 -3.14 33.85
C ASN A 169 7.07 -4.10 33.94
N TYR A 170 7.33 -4.90 32.91
CA TYR A 170 8.39 -5.91 32.94
C TYR A 170 9.81 -5.32 33.03
N ASN A 171 10.01 -4.03 32.71
CA ASN A 171 11.31 -3.37 32.66
C ASN A 171 11.47 -2.14 33.56
N ASN A 172 10.63 -1.93 34.57
CA ASN A 172 10.64 -0.76 35.48
C ASN A 172 10.59 0.64 34.81
N GLN A 173 10.50 0.71 33.49
CA GLN A 173 10.28 1.96 32.75
C GLN A 173 9.24 1.72 31.66
N PRO A 174 8.04 2.27 31.81
CA PRO A 174 6.97 2.08 30.83
C PRO A 174 7.31 2.75 29.51
N ILE A 175 7.34 1.94 28.43
CA ILE A 175 7.61 2.43 27.07
C ILE A 175 6.34 2.26 26.22
N TRP A 176 5.36 3.11 26.46
CA TRP A 176 4.05 3.08 25.77
C TRP A 176 4.15 3.16 24.24
N LYS A 177 5.16 3.83 23.71
CA LYS A 177 5.38 3.94 22.25
C LYS A 177 5.60 2.61 21.52
N ASN A 178 5.83 1.50 22.25
CA ASN A 178 6.03 0.18 21.66
C ASN A 178 4.71 -0.56 21.44
N PHE A 179 3.59 0.00 21.88
CA PHE A 179 2.27 -0.62 21.78
C PHE A 179 1.38 0.18 20.83
N ALA A 180 0.51 -0.53 20.11
CA ALA A 180 -0.54 0.04 19.30
C ALA A 180 -1.82 -0.78 19.46
N ILE A 181 -2.96 -0.11 19.54
CA ILE A 181 -4.27 -0.73 19.50
C ILE A 181 -4.91 -0.35 18.17
N LEU A 182 -5.24 -1.35 17.36
CA LEU A 182 -5.91 -1.17 16.09
C LEU A 182 -7.38 -1.53 16.22
N TYR A 183 -8.25 -0.70 15.67
CA TYR A 183 -9.70 -0.93 15.69
C TYR A 183 -10.30 -0.61 14.31
N ARG A 184 -11.45 -1.20 14.02
CA ARG A 184 -12.10 -1.07 12.70
C ARG A 184 -12.90 0.23 12.57
N THR A 185 -13.59 0.64 13.63
CA THR A 185 -14.48 1.80 13.62
C THR A 185 -14.15 2.75 14.76
N ARG A 186 -14.35 4.05 14.53
CA ARG A 186 -14.11 5.08 15.53
C ARG A 186 -14.96 4.93 16.81
N ALA A 187 -16.10 4.24 16.70
CA ALA A 187 -16.94 3.97 17.87
C ALA A 187 -16.22 3.09 18.92
N GLN A 188 -15.36 2.17 18.46
CA GLN A 188 -14.61 1.26 19.33
C GLN A 188 -13.53 1.99 20.16
N SER A 189 -13.05 3.17 19.74
CA SER A 189 -12.04 3.89 20.52
C SER A 189 -12.57 4.47 21.82
N ARG A 190 -13.88 4.71 21.94
CA ARG A 190 -14.48 5.40 23.10
C ARG A 190 -14.27 4.69 24.43
N VAL A 191 -14.30 3.36 24.41
CA VAL A 191 -14.11 2.55 25.63
C VAL A 191 -12.65 2.30 25.96
N LEU A 192 -11.75 2.57 24.99
CA LEU A 192 -10.30 2.45 25.14
C LEU A 192 -9.63 3.74 25.64
N GLU A 193 -10.27 4.90 25.42
CA GLU A 193 -9.84 6.23 25.89
C GLU A 193 -10.14 6.43 27.38
#